data_71e552a73b420bc73a810bf55cc97565
#
_entry.id   71e552a73b420bc73a810bf55cc97565
#
_cell.length_a   1.000
_cell.length_b   1.000
_cell.length_c   1.000
_cell.angle_alpha   90.00
_cell.angle_beta   90.00
_cell.angle_gamma   90.00
#
_symmetry.space_group_name_H-M   'P 1'
#
loop_
_entity.id
_entity.type
_entity.pdbx_description
1 polymer ?
#
loop_
_entity_poly.entity_id
_entity_poly.type
_entity_poly.pdbx_seq_one_letter_code
_entity_poly.pdbx_strand_id
1 'polypeptide(L)'
;MKLTGPSAPRRMLAALLVAAALGLPAPAGAGAPSTTRAFTLYARGDYEAAAAELTPLAWAGDPRAQGLLGFLYEYGKGVPQNYLAAANWYASAAEQGEATAQYLLGLLYDKGHGVPRDAVLSQKWLILATARANKRERDVYTRLRDAVATKMSAAQLATAQRLAIEWAPVRGLPAQ
;
A
#
# COMPACT_ATOMS: atom_id res chain seq x y z
N MET A 1 -29.66 1.42 -30.32
CA MET A 1 -29.02 2.24 -29.29
C MET A 1 -29.05 1.49 -27.99
N LYS A 2 -27.93 0.77 -27.66
CA LYS A 2 -27.85 -0.06 -26.45
C LYS A 2 -27.24 0.80 -25.33
N LEU A 3 -28.05 1.10 -24.30
CA LEU A 3 -27.58 1.74 -23.06
C LEU A 3 -26.86 0.67 -22.25
N THR A 4 -25.52 0.74 -22.22
CA THR A 4 -24.70 -0.05 -21.29
C THR A 4 -24.83 0.57 -19.89
N GLY A 5 -25.61 -0.07 -19.02
CA GLY A 5 -25.72 0.30 -17.60
C GLY A 5 -24.39 0.12 -16.87
N PRO A 6 -24.12 0.84 -15.76
CA PRO A 6 -22.90 0.73 -14.99
C PRO A 6 -22.70 -0.69 -14.46
N SER A 7 -21.45 -1.17 -14.52
CA SER A 7 -21.06 -2.54 -14.14
C SER A 7 -21.46 -2.86 -12.68
N ALA A 8 -21.81 -4.10 -12.41
CA ALA A 8 -22.31 -4.61 -11.13
C ALA A 8 -21.50 -4.19 -9.88
N PRO A 9 -20.14 -4.09 -9.89
CA PRO A 9 -19.38 -3.67 -8.72
C PRO A 9 -19.64 -2.21 -8.29
N ARG A 10 -19.88 -1.30 -9.24
CA ARG A 10 -20.21 0.11 -8.91
C ARG A 10 -21.58 0.25 -8.25
N ARG A 11 -22.54 -0.62 -8.61
CA ARG A 11 -23.87 -0.63 -7.99
C ARG A 11 -23.84 -1.16 -6.56
N MET A 12 -22.98 -2.14 -6.25
CA MET A 12 -22.83 -2.65 -4.88
C MET A 12 -22.15 -1.65 -3.94
N LEU A 13 -21.12 -0.93 -4.39
CA LEU A 13 -20.48 0.10 -3.55
C LEU A 13 -21.43 1.29 -3.27
N ALA A 14 -22.16 1.74 -4.27
CA ALA A 14 -23.17 2.80 -4.10
C ALA A 14 -24.31 2.36 -3.17
N ALA A 15 -24.75 1.10 -3.26
CA ALA A 15 -25.80 0.55 -2.41
C ALA A 15 -25.34 0.42 -0.94
N LEU A 16 -24.08 0.05 -0.69
CA LEU A 16 -23.50 -0.03 0.66
C LEU A 16 -23.33 1.35 1.31
N LEU A 17 -22.91 2.35 0.56
CA LEU A 17 -22.79 3.73 1.06
C LEU A 17 -24.16 4.37 1.34
N VAL A 18 -25.16 4.12 0.51
CA VAL A 18 -26.53 4.60 0.72
C VAL A 18 -27.21 3.85 1.89
N ALA A 19 -26.97 2.54 2.04
CA ALA A 19 -27.51 1.76 3.15
C ALA A 19 -26.92 2.21 4.50
N ALA A 20 -25.62 2.54 4.55
CA ALA A 20 -24.98 3.09 5.77
C ALA A 20 -25.52 4.48 6.11
N ALA A 21 -25.80 5.32 5.14
CA ALA A 21 -26.38 6.68 5.35
C ALA A 21 -27.84 6.63 5.82
N LEU A 22 -28.60 5.56 5.49
CA LEU A 22 -30.01 5.39 5.85
C LEU A 22 -30.22 4.50 7.08
N GLY A 23 -29.13 4.05 7.73
CA GLY A 23 -29.24 3.15 8.92
C GLY A 23 -29.83 1.78 8.60
N LEU A 24 -29.84 1.35 7.32
CA LEU A 24 -30.32 0.04 6.93
C LEU A 24 -29.30 -1.04 7.32
N PRO A 25 -29.73 -2.21 7.86
CA PRO A 25 -28.81 -3.29 8.16
C PRO A 25 -28.12 -3.77 6.87
N ALA A 26 -26.81 -3.95 6.95
CA ALA A 26 -26.04 -4.55 5.85
C ALA A 26 -26.64 -5.92 5.50
N PRO A 27 -26.61 -6.35 4.21
CA PRO A 27 -27.15 -7.66 3.82
C PRO A 27 -26.51 -8.76 4.67
N ALA A 28 -27.36 -9.55 5.30
CA ALA A 28 -26.95 -10.67 6.15
C ALA A 28 -26.11 -11.67 5.33
N GLY A 29 -24.78 -11.71 5.61
CA GLY A 29 -23.82 -12.55 4.87
C GLY A 29 -22.45 -11.93 4.64
N ALA A 30 -22.35 -10.59 4.54
CA ALA A 30 -21.07 -9.90 4.51
C ALA A 30 -20.74 -9.44 5.95
N GLY A 31 -19.95 -10.20 6.67
CA GLY A 31 -19.35 -9.73 7.93
C GLY A 31 -18.60 -8.42 7.69
N ALA A 32 -18.40 -7.61 8.75
CA ALA A 32 -17.61 -6.38 8.65
C ALA A 32 -16.25 -6.66 7.96
N PRO A 33 -15.74 -5.74 7.13
CA PRO A 33 -14.45 -5.89 6.48
C PRO A 33 -13.36 -6.25 7.50
N SER A 34 -12.52 -7.22 7.16
CA SER A 34 -11.49 -7.73 8.07
C SER A 34 -10.18 -7.94 7.35
N THR A 35 -9.10 -7.36 7.87
CA THR A 35 -7.75 -7.54 7.33
C THR A 35 -7.39 -9.03 7.23
N THR A 36 -7.76 -9.84 8.22
CA THR A 36 -7.52 -11.30 8.22
C THR A 36 -8.25 -11.99 7.07
N ARG A 37 -9.51 -11.62 6.81
CA ARG A 37 -10.29 -12.17 5.70
C ARG A 37 -9.69 -11.77 4.36
N ALA A 38 -9.30 -10.50 4.20
CA ALA A 38 -8.65 -10.01 3.00
C ALA A 38 -7.35 -10.76 2.68
N PHE A 39 -6.50 -10.99 3.68
CA PHE A 39 -5.28 -11.79 3.52
C PHE A 39 -5.58 -13.26 3.17
N THR A 40 -6.66 -13.84 3.71
CA THR A 40 -7.10 -15.20 3.35
C THR A 40 -7.54 -15.28 1.90
N LEU A 41 -8.32 -14.30 1.43
CA LEU A 41 -8.75 -14.21 0.03
C LEU A 41 -7.54 -14.05 -0.90
N TYR A 42 -6.60 -13.16 -0.55
CA TYR A 42 -5.36 -12.99 -1.29
C TYR A 42 -4.56 -14.30 -1.39
N ALA A 43 -4.40 -15.02 -0.28
CA ALA A 43 -3.67 -16.29 -0.24
C ALA A 43 -4.31 -17.40 -1.08
N ARG A 44 -5.63 -17.34 -1.29
CA ARG A 44 -6.38 -18.25 -2.17
C ARG A 44 -6.34 -17.85 -3.65
N GLY A 45 -5.83 -16.67 -3.97
CA GLY A 45 -5.83 -16.12 -5.31
C GLY A 45 -7.10 -15.34 -5.69
N ASP A 46 -8.04 -15.17 -4.76
CA ASP A 46 -9.29 -14.43 -4.95
C ASP A 46 -9.03 -12.92 -4.86
N TYR A 47 -8.22 -12.40 -5.80
CA TYR A 47 -7.68 -11.04 -5.74
C TYR A 47 -8.74 -9.94 -5.84
N GLU A 48 -9.81 -10.16 -6.64
CA GLU A 48 -10.92 -9.21 -6.73
C GLU A 48 -11.66 -9.08 -5.40
N ALA A 49 -11.97 -10.21 -4.76
CA ALA A 49 -12.61 -10.22 -3.46
C ALA A 49 -11.68 -9.64 -2.38
N ALA A 50 -10.37 -9.92 -2.45
CA ALA A 50 -9.38 -9.33 -1.56
C ALA A 50 -9.32 -7.80 -1.71
N ALA A 51 -9.28 -7.28 -2.94
CA ALA A 51 -9.28 -5.84 -3.21
C ALA A 51 -10.56 -5.15 -2.71
N ALA A 52 -11.72 -5.78 -2.91
CA ALA A 52 -13.00 -5.27 -2.42
C ALA A 52 -13.04 -5.19 -0.88
N GLU A 53 -12.47 -6.18 -0.20
CA GLU A 53 -12.38 -6.24 1.27
C GLU A 53 -11.34 -5.24 1.81
N LEU A 54 -10.19 -5.08 1.13
CA LEU A 54 -9.11 -4.19 1.53
C LEU A 54 -9.46 -2.71 1.38
N THR A 55 -10.21 -2.36 0.34
CA THR A 55 -10.49 -0.96 0.00
C THR A 55 -11.08 -0.17 1.18
N PRO A 56 -12.17 -0.57 1.84
CA PRO A 56 -12.70 0.17 2.98
C PRO A 56 -11.74 0.20 4.18
N LEU A 57 -10.95 -0.86 4.40
CA LEU A 57 -9.96 -0.91 5.48
C LEU A 57 -8.79 0.04 5.22
N ALA A 58 -8.32 0.11 3.97
CA ALA A 58 -7.24 1.00 3.56
C ALA A 58 -7.68 2.47 3.69
N TRP A 59 -8.92 2.81 3.29
CA TRP A 59 -9.50 4.14 3.49
C TRP A 59 -9.69 4.47 4.97
N ALA A 60 -9.98 3.48 5.82
CA ALA A 60 -10.03 3.64 7.27
C ALA A 60 -8.65 3.82 7.92
N GLY A 61 -7.56 3.72 7.13
CA GLY A 61 -6.20 3.96 7.58
C GLY A 61 -5.45 2.72 8.07
N ASP A 62 -5.96 1.50 7.90
CA ASP A 62 -5.22 0.28 8.26
C ASP A 62 -3.95 0.13 7.40
N PRO A 63 -2.73 0.23 7.98
CA PRO A 63 -1.49 0.23 7.19
C PRO A 63 -1.22 -1.10 6.49
N ARG A 64 -1.70 -2.22 7.04
CA ARG A 64 -1.54 -3.52 6.40
C ARG A 64 -2.47 -3.67 5.21
N ALA A 65 -3.70 -3.17 5.32
CA ALA A 65 -4.64 -3.12 4.20
C ALA A 65 -4.13 -2.19 3.09
N GLN A 66 -3.60 -1.02 3.44
CA GLN A 66 -2.97 -0.09 2.50
C GLN A 66 -1.79 -0.73 1.77
N GLY A 67 -0.87 -1.38 2.49
CA GLY A 67 0.28 -2.08 1.89
C GLY A 67 -0.14 -3.17 0.92
N LEU A 68 -1.10 -4.03 1.29
CA LEU A 68 -1.57 -5.10 0.41
C LEU A 68 -2.38 -4.55 -0.78
N LEU A 69 -3.19 -3.51 -0.58
CA LEU A 69 -3.92 -2.88 -1.69
C LEU A 69 -2.96 -2.22 -2.68
N GLY A 70 -1.90 -1.56 -2.19
CA GLY A 70 -0.81 -1.06 -3.03
C GLY A 70 -0.16 -2.17 -3.87
N PHE A 71 0.09 -3.33 -3.28
CA PHE A 71 0.61 -4.49 -3.99
C PHE A 71 -0.35 -4.99 -5.08
N LEU A 72 -1.66 -5.04 -4.83
CA LEU A 72 -2.63 -5.43 -5.83
C LEU A 72 -2.63 -4.47 -7.03
N TYR A 73 -2.51 -3.15 -6.78
CA TYR A 73 -2.38 -2.15 -7.84
C TYR A 73 -1.04 -2.23 -8.60
N GLU A 74 0.08 -2.50 -7.91
CA GLU A 74 1.40 -2.63 -8.55
C GLU A 74 1.42 -3.78 -9.56
N TYR A 75 0.79 -4.91 -9.23
CA TYR A 75 0.83 -6.13 -10.05
C TYR A 75 -0.44 -6.35 -10.87
N GLY A 76 -1.43 -5.46 -10.81
CA GLY A 76 -2.69 -5.62 -11.53
C GLY A 76 -3.50 -6.85 -11.08
N LYS A 77 -3.44 -7.20 -9.80
CA LYS A 77 -4.12 -8.38 -9.24
C LYS A 77 -5.50 -7.98 -8.68
N GLY A 78 -6.56 -8.43 -9.34
CA GLY A 78 -7.96 -8.12 -8.95
C GLY A 78 -8.37 -6.66 -9.17
N VAL A 79 -7.43 -5.82 -9.60
CA VAL A 79 -7.63 -4.42 -9.98
C VAL A 79 -6.76 -4.11 -11.20
N PRO A 80 -7.11 -3.12 -12.05
CA PRO A 80 -6.24 -2.66 -13.12
C PRO A 80 -4.89 -2.18 -12.58
N GLN A 81 -3.78 -2.57 -13.23
CA GLN A 81 -2.45 -2.13 -12.82
C GLN A 81 -2.32 -0.61 -12.83
N ASN A 82 -1.83 -0.05 -11.73
CA ASN A 82 -1.63 1.38 -11.59
C ASN A 82 -0.50 1.67 -10.59
N TYR A 83 0.69 1.98 -11.10
CA TYR A 83 1.85 2.28 -10.25
C TYR A 83 1.69 3.54 -9.42
N LEU A 84 0.96 4.56 -9.90
CA LEU A 84 0.69 5.76 -9.11
C LEU A 84 -0.22 5.45 -7.92
N ALA A 85 -1.29 4.68 -8.13
CA ALA A 85 -2.14 4.23 -7.05
C ALA A 85 -1.37 3.36 -6.05
N ALA A 86 -0.51 2.45 -6.53
CA ALA A 86 0.35 1.63 -5.69
C ALA A 86 1.29 2.49 -4.82
N ALA A 87 1.96 3.48 -5.43
CA ALA A 87 2.86 4.39 -4.71
C ALA A 87 2.12 5.18 -3.62
N ASN A 88 0.92 5.67 -3.88
CA ASN A 88 0.10 6.40 -2.90
C ASN A 88 -0.29 5.50 -1.71
N TRP A 89 -0.74 4.26 -1.97
CA TRP A 89 -1.08 3.33 -0.92
C TRP A 89 0.13 2.90 -0.10
N TYR A 90 1.28 2.64 -0.76
CA TYR A 90 2.52 2.35 -0.05
C TYR A 90 3.01 3.54 0.77
N ALA A 91 2.89 4.77 0.26
CA ALA A 91 3.26 5.96 1.01
C ALA A 91 2.41 6.12 2.28
N SER A 92 1.08 5.92 2.17
CA SER A 92 0.18 5.98 3.32
C SER A 92 0.54 4.95 4.40
N ALA A 93 0.87 3.72 4.02
CA ALA A 93 1.30 2.68 4.96
C ALA A 93 2.72 2.93 5.49
N ALA A 94 3.65 3.38 4.64
CA ALA A 94 5.03 3.65 4.99
C ALA A 94 5.16 4.79 6.00
N GLU A 95 4.38 5.85 5.86
CA GLU A 95 4.33 6.96 6.82
C GLU A 95 3.76 6.53 8.19
N GLN A 96 2.98 5.48 8.25
CA GLN A 96 2.55 4.85 9.50
C GLN A 96 3.58 3.86 10.07
N GLY A 97 4.68 3.61 9.36
CA GLY A 97 5.78 2.76 9.81
C GLY A 97 5.64 1.28 9.43
N GLU A 98 4.77 0.94 8.48
CA GLU A 98 4.65 -0.43 7.97
C GLU A 98 5.92 -0.77 7.16
N ALA A 99 6.69 -1.77 7.64
CA ALA A 99 8.04 -2.04 7.13
C ALA A 99 8.06 -2.52 5.67
N THR A 100 7.08 -3.35 5.29
CA THR A 100 6.98 -3.87 3.93
C THR A 100 6.61 -2.76 2.95
N ALA A 101 5.70 -1.86 3.35
CA ALA A 101 5.35 -0.70 2.52
C ALA A 101 6.52 0.28 2.38
N GLN A 102 7.31 0.50 3.44
CA GLN A 102 8.55 1.29 3.35
C GLN A 102 9.54 0.68 2.35
N TYR A 103 9.72 -0.65 2.37
CA TYR A 103 10.56 -1.35 1.42
C TYR A 103 10.05 -1.21 -0.01
N LEU A 104 8.74 -1.44 -0.25
CA LEU A 104 8.13 -1.38 -1.57
C LEU A 104 8.13 0.05 -2.12
N LEU A 105 7.86 1.05 -1.30
CA LEU A 105 7.96 2.45 -1.69
C LEU A 105 9.41 2.83 -2.07
N GLY A 106 10.39 2.37 -1.29
CA GLY A 106 11.80 2.53 -1.63
C GLY A 106 12.15 1.93 -2.99
N LEU A 107 11.61 0.75 -3.31
CA LEU A 107 11.78 0.09 -4.60
C LEU A 107 11.13 0.89 -5.74
N LEU A 108 9.94 1.48 -5.53
CA LEU A 108 9.29 2.33 -6.53
C LEU A 108 10.12 3.58 -6.83
N TYR A 109 10.71 4.22 -5.82
CA TYR A 109 11.61 5.36 -6.01
C TYR A 109 12.92 4.97 -6.74
N ASP A 110 13.50 3.78 -6.50
CA ASP A 110 14.69 3.31 -7.27
C ASP A 110 14.37 3.09 -8.75
N LYS A 111 13.18 2.55 -9.04
CA LYS A 111 12.73 2.25 -10.41
C LYS A 111 12.08 3.43 -11.13
N GLY A 112 11.52 4.39 -10.42
CA GLY A 112 10.69 5.45 -10.99
C GLY A 112 9.29 4.96 -11.42
N HIS A 113 8.73 3.99 -10.71
CA HIS A 113 7.41 3.43 -10.99
C HIS A 113 6.33 4.17 -10.20
N GLY A 114 5.46 4.91 -10.88
CA GLY A 114 4.39 5.70 -10.26
C GLY A 114 4.86 6.95 -9.50
N VAL A 115 6.17 7.08 -9.29
CA VAL A 115 6.84 8.24 -8.69
C VAL A 115 8.08 8.57 -9.51
N PRO A 116 8.55 9.83 -9.53
CA PRO A 116 9.84 10.17 -10.13
C PRO A 116 10.97 9.38 -9.45
N ARG A 117 11.94 8.93 -10.24
CA ARG A 117 13.10 8.22 -9.69
C ARG A 117 13.89 9.12 -8.75
N ASP A 118 14.12 8.67 -7.52
CA ASP A 118 14.86 9.40 -6.49
C ASP A 118 15.62 8.43 -5.58
N ALA A 119 16.95 8.40 -5.73
CA ALA A 119 17.81 7.52 -4.94
C ALA A 119 17.87 7.92 -3.46
N VAL A 120 17.71 9.20 -3.13
CA VAL A 120 17.73 9.69 -1.74
C VAL A 120 16.47 9.25 -1.00
N LEU A 121 15.30 9.42 -1.63
CA LEU A 121 14.04 8.94 -1.05
C LEU A 121 13.97 7.42 -1.02
N SER A 122 14.46 6.73 -2.06
CA SER A 122 14.60 5.28 -2.03
C SER A 122 15.42 4.82 -0.83
N GLN A 123 16.61 5.40 -0.64
CA GLN A 123 17.51 5.04 0.45
C GLN A 123 16.92 5.38 1.83
N LYS A 124 16.25 6.54 2.00
CA LYS A 124 15.51 6.89 3.22
C LYS A 124 14.55 5.76 3.62
N TRP A 125 13.68 5.37 2.69
CA TRP A 125 12.65 4.37 2.96
C TRP A 125 13.24 2.98 3.22
N LEU A 126 14.31 2.59 2.52
CA LEU A 126 15.01 1.32 2.74
C LEU A 126 15.75 1.27 4.08
N ILE A 127 16.32 2.38 4.57
CA ILE A 127 16.88 2.47 5.92
C ILE A 127 15.78 2.21 6.95
N LEU A 128 14.63 2.88 6.84
CA LEU A 128 13.51 2.74 7.76
C LEU A 128 12.92 1.33 7.74
N ALA A 129 12.74 0.75 6.55
CA ALA A 129 12.29 -0.63 6.38
C ALA A 129 13.22 -1.63 7.07
N THR A 130 14.53 -1.51 6.82
CA THR A 130 15.54 -2.40 7.40
C THR A 130 15.57 -2.35 8.93
N ALA A 131 15.39 -1.15 9.51
CA ALA A 131 15.35 -0.96 10.95
C ALA A 131 14.15 -1.64 11.61
N ARG A 132 13.03 -1.78 10.88
CA ARG A 132 11.77 -2.37 11.37
C ARG A 132 11.52 -3.79 10.89
N ALA A 133 12.33 -4.28 9.95
CA ALA A 133 12.19 -5.60 9.37
C ALA A 133 12.29 -6.71 10.41
N ASN A 134 11.43 -7.71 10.28
CA ASN A 134 11.58 -8.96 11.02
C ASN A 134 12.81 -9.75 10.50
N LYS A 135 13.16 -10.85 11.19
CA LYS A 135 14.35 -11.64 10.86
C LYS A 135 14.37 -12.19 9.42
N ARG A 136 13.19 -12.53 8.86
CA ARG A 136 13.08 -13.10 7.50
C ARG A 136 13.25 -12.04 6.41
N GLU A 137 12.77 -10.83 6.66
CA GLU A 137 12.75 -9.72 5.70
C GLU A 137 14.07 -8.94 5.68
N ARG A 138 14.76 -8.89 6.82
CA ARG A 138 15.93 -8.03 7.02
C ARG A 138 17.02 -8.22 5.96
N ASP A 139 17.32 -9.44 5.60
CA ASP A 139 18.36 -9.75 4.62
C ASP A 139 17.98 -9.22 3.24
N VAL A 140 16.72 -9.34 2.84
CA VAL A 140 16.22 -8.86 1.56
C VAL A 140 16.25 -7.32 1.51
N TYR A 141 15.76 -6.67 2.57
CA TYR A 141 15.73 -5.20 2.66
C TYR A 141 17.13 -4.61 2.70
N THR A 142 18.05 -5.24 3.45
CA THR A 142 19.45 -4.85 3.51
C THR A 142 20.13 -4.92 2.14
N ARG A 143 19.95 -6.02 1.40
CA ARG A 143 20.53 -6.16 0.05
C ARG A 143 20.10 -5.06 -0.89
N LEU A 144 18.81 -4.71 -0.92
CA LEU A 144 18.32 -3.63 -1.78
C LEU A 144 18.86 -2.27 -1.31
N ARG A 145 18.81 -1.98 0.01
CA ARG A 145 19.37 -0.76 0.59
C ARG A 145 20.84 -0.56 0.17
N ASP A 146 21.64 -1.61 0.30
CA ASP A 146 23.07 -1.56 -0.01
C ASP A 146 23.30 -1.42 -1.51
N ALA A 147 22.51 -2.10 -2.35
CA ALA A 147 22.55 -1.94 -3.80
C ALA A 147 22.18 -0.53 -4.26
N VAL A 148 21.25 0.14 -3.63
CA VAL A 148 20.92 1.56 -3.91
C VAL A 148 22.08 2.45 -3.45
N ALA A 149 22.62 2.20 -2.26
CA ALA A 149 23.74 2.98 -1.71
C ALA A 149 24.98 3.00 -2.62
N THR A 150 25.29 1.90 -3.31
CA THR A 150 26.45 1.85 -4.25
C THR A 150 26.34 2.82 -5.43
N LYS A 151 25.14 3.30 -5.74
CA LYS A 151 24.87 4.23 -6.84
C LYS A 151 24.86 5.70 -6.40
N MET A 152 25.06 5.95 -5.11
CA MET A 152 24.88 7.28 -4.48
C MET A 152 26.20 7.91 -4.11
N SER A 153 26.27 9.25 -4.17
CA SER A 153 27.37 10.00 -3.59
C SER A 153 27.30 10.04 -2.05
N ALA A 154 28.42 10.34 -1.40
CA ALA A 154 28.46 10.51 0.06
C ALA A 154 27.47 11.58 0.56
N ALA A 155 27.30 12.67 -0.19
CA ALA A 155 26.34 13.73 0.16
C ALA A 155 24.88 13.25 0.08
N GLN A 156 24.54 12.45 -0.93
CA GLN A 156 23.20 11.84 -1.07
C GLN A 156 22.93 10.84 0.06
N LEU A 157 23.91 10.01 0.41
CA LEU A 157 23.81 9.06 1.52
C LEU A 157 23.59 9.77 2.85
N ALA A 158 24.37 10.82 3.12
CA ALA A 158 24.19 11.64 4.34
C ALA A 158 22.80 12.29 4.40
N THR A 159 22.28 12.77 3.26
CA THR A 159 20.93 13.34 3.18
C THR A 159 19.88 12.28 3.47
N ALA A 160 19.97 11.09 2.86
CA ALA A 160 19.02 10.00 3.08
C ALA A 160 19.02 9.53 4.55
N GLN A 161 20.19 9.43 5.18
CA GLN A 161 20.34 9.08 6.59
C GLN A 161 19.69 10.12 7.50
N ARG A 162 19.94 11.42 7.24
CA ARG A 162 19.32 12.51 8.00
C ARG A 162 17.81 12.46 7.89
N LEU A 163 17.24 12.32 6.68
CA LEU A 163 15.81 12.19 6.45
C LEU A 163 15.20 10.97 7.16
N ALA A 164 15.95 9.87 7.28
CA ALA A 164 15.49 8.68 8.00
C ALA A 164 15.53 8.90 9.54
N ILE A 165 16.52 9.62 10.06
CA ILE A 165 16.62 9.94 11.50
C ILE A 165 15.53 10.93 11.93
N GLU A 166 15.25 11.94 11.10
CA GLU A 166 14.24 12.96 11.35
C GLU A 166 12.81 12.44 11.20
N TRP A 167 12.64 11.29 10.56
CA TRP A 167 11.31 10.74 10.31
C TRP A 167 10.67 10.16 11.58
N ALA A 168 9.40 10.50 11.79
CA ALA A 168 8.55 9.92 12.83
C ALA A 168 7.25 9.37 12.20
N PRO A 169 6.75 8.21 12.66
CA PRO A 169 5.53 7.65 12.10
C PRO A 169 4.31 8.52 12.42
N VAL A 170 3.50 8.76 11.42
CA VAL A 170 2.20 9.43 11.58
C VAL A 170 1.15 8.37 11.91
N ARG A 171 0.48 8.48 13.05
CA ARG A 171 -0.55 7.54 13.45
C ARG A 171 -1.90 7.96 12.86
N GLY A 172 -2.54 7.04 12.13
CA GLY A 172 -3.95 7.15 11.77
C GLY A 172 -4.28 8.15 10.66
N LEU A 173 -3.44 8.27 9.62
CA LEU A 173 -3.82 9.01 8.44
C LEU A 173 -4.79 8.20 7.57
N PRO A 174 -6.02 8.72 7.32
CA PRO A 174 -6.79 8.27 6.19
C PRO A 174 -5.99 8.57 4.91
N ALA A 175 -6.14 7.74 3.88
CA ALA A 175 -5.54 8.00 2.57
C ALA A 175 -6.07 9.33 2.00
N GLN A 176 -5.17 10.14 1.46
CA GLN A 176 -5.52 11.37 0.75
C GLN A 176 -5.89 11.08 -0.69
#